data_1fb2873382ea964f5f21f5d737b0dead
#
_entry.id   1fb2873382ea964f5f21f5d737b0dead
#
_cell.length_a   1.000
_cell.length_b   1.000
_cell.length_c   1.000
_cell.angle_alpha   90.00
_cell.angle_beta   90.00
_cell.angle_gamma   90.00
#
_symmetry.space_group_name_H-M   'P 1'
#
loop_
_entity.id
_entity.type
_entity.pdbx_description
1 polymer ?
#
loop_
_entity_poly.entity_id
_entity_poly.type
_entity_poly.pdbx_seq_one_letter_code
_entity_poly.pdbx_strand_id
1 'polypeptide(L)'
;MKNYWLGIFGQVKALLLRFTRDKASLFFTFLFPLIFLFIFGSIYNNHLISFNVAIINHSNTDFAKEFVKQGKESKESPIKIKDIKDLDEAKEKLKRSEIDGILELPEDFGKIKNHVPNGTIKVLHAKGSEQTGNALSGVITQITNKINKQLGQPEAPLKTETVAIGDQALKAFDYVFTGLLGFALMTMNVFRLSQQIPAEKQKGSYRRLRAAPFTKGQLIFSYSIYYALVSLLSLLVMLIAGSTIFHFNMHGSWLLFAFFTVPSIFLTIGIGLLIGGWSKNEDQASLLCNIIAFPMMFLSGTFFPTYLFPDFLKNITKFIPMTPIVDGFRMIMTENATLFDIKGQLIALFTFLIAIYVIAIKTFRW
;
A
#
# COMPACT_ATOMS: atom_id res chain seq x y z
N MET A 1 19.34 -36.29 -15.95
CA MET A 1 18.50 -35.46 -15.07
C MET A 1 19.18 -35.11 -13.73
N LYS A 2 19.79 -36.07 -13.02
CA LYS A 2 20.45 -35.83 -11.70
C LYS A 2 21.51 -34.72 -11.76
N ASN A 3 22.36 -34.70 -12.76
CA ASN A 3 23.43 -33.68 -12.93
C ASN A 3 22.86 -32.30 -13.26
N TYR A 4 21.67 -32.20 -13.89
CA TYR A 4 21.00 -30.94 -14.21
C TYR A 4 20.62 -30.19 -12.93
N TRP A 5 19.95 -30.87 -12.01
CA TRP A 5 19.51 -30.31 -10.74
C TRP A 5 20.66 -30.02 -9.79
N LEU A 6 21.71 -30.87 -9.78
CA LEU A 6 22.93 -30.62 -8.96
C LEU A 6 23.60 -29.31 -9.34
N GLY A 7 23.68 -28.99 -10.65
CA GLY A 7 24.22 -27.71 -11.11
C GLY A 7 23.40 -26.51 -10.62
N ILE A 8 22.07 -26.60 -10.68
CA ILE A 8 21.16 -25.55 -10.18
C ILE A 8 21.33 -25.33 -8.67
N PHE A 9 21.26 -26.39 -7.87
CA PHE A 9 21.42 -26.30 -6.42
C PHE A 9 22.80 -25.79 -6.01
N GLY A 10 23.86 -26.23 -6.70
CA GLY A 10 25.19 -25.72 -6.48
C GLY A 10 25.32 -24.22 -6.73
N GLN A 11 24.71 -23.72 -7.82
CA GLN A 11 24.69 -22.31 -8.13
C GLN A 11 23.85 -21.50 -7.13
N VAL A 12 22.67 -22.00 -6.74
CA VAL A 12 21.82 -21.36 -5.71
C VAL A 12 22.55 -21.25 -4.38
N LYS A 13 23.22 -22.34 -3.95
CA LYS A 13 24.03 -22.33 -2.73
C LYS A 13 25.16 -21.32 -2.78
N ALA A 14 25.88 -21.23 -3.92
CA ALA A 14 26.94 -20.24 -4.12
C ALA A 14 26.42 -18.81 -4.04
N LEU A 15 25.25 -18.52 -4.66
CA LEU A 15 24.60 -17.22 -4.61
C LEU A 15 24.17 -16.87 -3.17
N LEU A 16 23.58 -17.81 -2.42
CA LEU A 16 23.19 -17.60 -1.02
C LEU A 16 24.38 -17.33 -0.11
N LEU A 17 25.47 -18.10 -0.25
CA LEU A 17 26.70 -17.89 0.53
C LEU A 17 27.34 -16.53 0.21
N ARG A 18 27.28 -16.09 -1.05
CA ARG A 18 27.74 -14.76 -1.44
C ARG A 18 26.86 -13.66 -0.85
N PHE A 19 25.54 -13.86 -0.86
CA PHE A 19 24.57 -12.92 -0.30
C PHE A 19 24.82 -12.64 1.18
N THR A 20 25.05 -13.68 2.00
CA THR A 20 25.32 -13.52 3.43
C THR A 20 26.61 -12.79 3.74
N ARG A 21 27.57 -12.73 2.77
CA ARG A 21 28.84 -12.01 2.91
C ARG A 21 28.83 -10.61 2.31
N ASP A 22 27.80 -10.28 1.54
CA ASP A 22 27.66 -8.96 0.87
C ASP A 22 26.81 -8.02 1.73
N LYS A 23 27.48 -7.17 2.52
CA LYS A 23 26.82 -6.20 3.40
C LYS A 23 25.88 -5.24 2.65
N ALA A 24 26.23 -4.84 1.43
CA ALA A 24 25.38 -3.98 0.60
C ALA A 24 24.10 -4.72 0.19
N SER A 25 24.21 -5.99 -0.23
CA SER A 25 23.03 -6.81 -0.53
C SER A 25 22.10 -6.97 0.67
N LEU A 26 22.64 -7.24 1.86
CA LEU A 26 21.87 -7.35 3.09
C LEU A 26 21.17 -6.04 3.45
N PHE A 27 21.88 -4.91 3.32
CA PHE A 27 21.30 -3.59 3.55
C PHE A 27 20.10 -3.32 2.62
N PHE A 28 20.29 -3.44 1.31
CA PHE A 28 19.21 -3.13 0.35
C PHE A 28 18.05 -4.14 0.39
N THR A 29 18.29 -5.36 0.85
CA THR A 29 17.25 -6.38 0.94
C THR A 29 16.37 -6.22 2.18
N PHE A 30 16.97 -5.89 3.32
CA PHE A 30 16.25 -5.86 4.59
C PHE A 30 16.13 -4.46 5.17
N LEU A 31 17.25 -3.76 5.33
CA LEU A 31 17.26 -2.48 6.05
C LEU A 31 16.60 -1.37 5.24
N PHE A 32 16.82 -1.32 3.94
CA PHE A 32 16.26 -0.27 3.09
C PHE A 32 14.72 -0.31 3.05
N PRO A 33 14.02 -1.44 2.78
CA PRO A 33 12.58 -1.52 2.91
C PRO A 33 12.07 -1.24 4.32
N LEU A 34 12.81 -1.68 5.37
CA LEU A 34 12.46 -1.37 6.75
C LEU A 34 12.55 0.12 7.07
N ILE A 35 13.56 0.83 6.55
CA ILE A 35 13.65 2.29 6.71
C ILE A 35 12.38 2.96 6.13
N PHE A 36 11.96 2.55 4.95
CA PHE A 36 10.70 3.04 4.36
C PHE A 36 9.48 2.69 5.20
N LEU A 37 9.43 1.47 5.74
CA LEU A 37 8.38 1.06 6.67
C LEU A 37 8.34 1.97 7.91
N PHE A 38 9.50 2.29 8.50
CA PHE A 38 9.58 3.19 9.66
C PHE A 38 9.17 4.63 9.30
N ILE A 39 9.65 5.16 8.18
CA ILE A 39 9.30 6.52 7.75
C ILE A 39 7.79 6.63 7.51
N PHE A 40 7.26 5.79 6.64
CA PHE A 40 5.84 5.85 6.30
C PHE A 40 4.96 5.39 7.46
N GLY A 41 5.38 4.36 8.21
CA GLY A 41 4.67 3.92 9.41
C GLY A 41 4.55 5.02 10.45
N SER A 42 5.60 5.78 10.69
CA SER A 42 5.57 6.91 11.62
C SER A 42 4.70 8.07 11.11
N ILE A 43 4.74 8.36 9.82
CA ILE A 43 3.91 9.41 9.21
C ILE A 43 2.43 9.06 9.34
N TYR A 44 2.06 7.83 8.97
CA TYR A 44 0.65 7.41 8.95
C TYR A 44 0.10 6.96 10.30
N ASN A 45 0.97 6.62 11.26
CA ASN A 45 0.54 6.30 12.63
C ASN A 45 0.30 7.56 13.49
N ASN A 46 0.90 8.71 13.12
CA ASN A 46 0.79 9.99 13.81
C ASN A 46 -0.22 10.94 13.13
N HIS A 47 -1.44 10.49 12.84
CA HIS A 47 -2.49 11.39 12.35
C HIS A 47 -2.98 12.33 13.45
N LEU A 48 -2.28 13.45 13.64
CA LEU A 48 -2.65 14.46 14.66
C LEU A 48 -2.82 15.89 14.13
N ILE A 49 -2.87 16.13 12.81
CA ILE A 49 -2.86 17.54 12.37
C ILE A 49 -4.10 17.97 11.58
N SER A 50 -4.81 17.11 10.89
CA SER A 50 -6.10 17.49 10.28
C SER A 50 -6.97 16.27 9.95
N PHE A 51 -8.27 16.36 10.26
CA PHE A 51 -9.26 15.35 9.93
C PHE A 51 -9.97 15.73 8.63
N ASN A 52 -10.03 14.83 7.66
CA ASN A 52 -10.88 14.94 6.49
C ASN A 52 -12.26 14.37 6.85
N VAL A 53 -13.29 15.19 6.87
CA VAL A 53 -14.63 14.74 7.25
C VAL A 53 -15.67 15.10 6.19
N ALA A 54 -16.69 14.25 6.06
CA ALA A 54 -17.91 14.60 5.34
C ALA A 54 -18.94 15.15 6.35
N ILE A 55 -19.70 16.17 5.99
CA ILE A 55 -20.83 16.63 6.77
C ILE A 55 -22.12 16.27 6.03
N ILE A 56 -22.91 15.39 6.64
CA ILE A 56 -24.23 15.01 6.13
C ILE A 56 -25.28 15.72 7.00
N ASN A 57 -25.94 16.69 6.40
CA ASN A 57 -26.92 17.52 7.07
C ASN A 57 -28.34 17.13 6.68
N HIS A 58 -29.07 16.52 7.60
CA HIS A 58 -30.51 16.21 7.48
C HIS A 58 -31.40 17.31 8.07
N SER A 59 -30.81 18.29 8.77
CA SER A 59 -31.56 19.38 9.39
C SER A 59 -31.81 20.53 8.39
N ASN A 60 -33.01 21.06 8.41
CA ASN A 60 -33.40 22.24 7.62
C ASN A 60 -33.28 23.57 8.41
N THR A 61 -32.79 23.52 9.67
CA THR A 61 -32.68 24.73 10.53
C THR A 61 -31.61 25.69 10.02
N ASP A 62 -31.82 26.98 10.20
CA ASP A 62 -30.84 28.00 9.82
C ASP A 62 -29.54 27.88 10.65
N PHE A 63 -29.65 27.40 11.88
CA PHE A 63 -28.49 27.11 12.73
C PHE A 63 -27.61 25.99 12.13
N ALA A 64 -28.21 24.91 11.62
CA ALA A 64 -27.46 23.82 10.98
C ALA A 64 -26.76 24.29 9.70
N LYS A 65 -27.45 25.13 8.89
CA LYS A 65 -26.87 25.72 7.66
C LYS A 65 -25.66 26.59 7.98
N GLU A 66 -25.77 27.45 9.00
CA GLU A 66 -24.69 28.33 9.42
C GLU A 66 -23.52 27.53 10.03
N PHE A 67 -23.80 26.49 10.82
CA PHE A 67 -22.78 25.58 11.36
C PHE A 67 -21.95 24.92 10.27
N VAL A 68 -22.60 24.41 9.21
CA VAL A 68 -21.92 23.81 8.04
C VAL A 68 -21.10 24.84 7.29
N LYS A 69 -21.63 26.05 7.10
CA LYS A 69 -20.97 27.15 6.40
C LYS A 69 -19.71 27.60 7.15
N GLN A 70 -19.82 27.85 8.44
CA GLN A 70 -18.67 28.25 9.27
C GLN A 70 -17.59 27.15 9.33
N GLY A 71 -18.01 25.87 9.36
CA GLY A 71 -17.08 24.76 9.27
C GLY A 71 -16.29 24.73 7.96
N LYS A 72 -16.92 25.06 6.82
CA LYS A 72 -16.26 25.13 5.49
C LYS A 72 -15.33 26.34 5.35
N GLU A 73 -15.67 27.47 5.96
CA GLU A 73 -14.90 28.73 5.84
C GLU A 73 -13.71 28.80 6.81
N SER A 74 -13.68 28.02 7.87
CA SER A 74 -12.63 28.02 8.89
C SER A 74 -11.33 27.37 8.38
N LYS A 75 -10.39 28.19 7.92
CA LYS A 75 -9.06 27.73 7.45
C LYS A 75 -8.12 27.23 8.57
N GLU A 76 -8.36 27.62 9.79
CA GLU A 76 -7.53 27.25 10.97
C GLU A 76 -8.08 26.02 11.72
N SER A 77 -9.23 25.48 11.29
CA SER A 77 -9.80 24.30 11.90
C SER A 77 -8.96 23.05 11.59
N PRO A 78 -8.70 22.19 12.58
CA PRO A 78 -8.10 20.88 12.31
C PRO A 78 -9.02 19.95 11.50
N ILE A 79 -10.18 20.43 11.08
CA ILE A 79 -11.19 19.69 10.31
C ILE A 79 -11.25 20.23 8.90
N LYS A 80 -10.97 19.38 7.91
CA LYS A 80 -11.13 19.67 6.48
C LYS A 80 -12.41 19.01 5.97
N ILE A 81 -13.38 19.83 5.57
CA ILE A 81 -14.67 19.33 5.10
C ILE A 81 -14.55 18.96 3.62
N LYS A 82 -14.87 17.71 3.31
CA LYS A 82 -15.03 17.20 1.94
C LYS A 82 -16.48 17.39 1.50
N ASP A 83 -16.69 17.85 0.29
CA ASP A 83 -18.05 18.10 -0.26
C ASP A 83 -18.67 16.78 -0.75
N ILE A 84 -19.18 16.01 0.19
CA ILE A 84 -19.89 14.75 -0.02
C ILE A 84 -21.29 14.96 0.53
N LYS A 85 -22.30 14.73 -0.29
CA LYS A 85 -23.71 15.00 0.07
C LYS A 85 -24.49 13.73 0.37
N ASP A 86 -24.04 12.60 -0.12
CA ASP A 86 -24.70 11.32 0.07
C ASP A 86 -24.04 10.52 1.19
N LEU A 87 -24.89 9.99 2.11
CA LEU A 87 -24.42 9.23 3.26
C LEU A 87 -23.76 7.90 2.86
N ASP A 88 -24.28 7.24 1.84
CA ASP A 88 -23.73 5.94 1.42
C ASP A 88 -22.40 6.11 0.68
N GLU A 89 -22.25 7.17 -0.13
CA GLU A 89 -20.95 7.58 -0.67
C GLU A 89 -19.95 7.92 0.45
N ALA A 90 -20.39 8.65 1.47
CA ALA A 90 -19.55 8.98 2.62
C ALA A 90 -19.10 7.73 3.39
N LYS A 91 -20.02 6.76 3.61
CA LYS A 91 -19.67 5.46 4.25
C LYS A 91 -18.66 4.65 3.44
N GLU A 92 -18.79 4.60 2.12
CA GLU A 92 -17.81 3.93 1.27
C GLU A 92 -16.43 4.59 1.35
N LYS A 93 -16.38 5.92 1.29
CA LYS A 93 -15.13 6.67 1.43
C LYS A 93 -14.52 6.52 2.82
N LEU A 94 -15.34 6.48 3.86
CA LEU A 94 -14.90 6.20 5.22
C LEU A 94 -14.31 4.79 5.34
N LYS A 95 -14.94 3.79 4.74
CA LYS A 95 -14.46 2.41 4.69
C LYS A 95 -13.10 2.31 3.96
N ARG A 96 -12.89 3.13 2.92
CA ARG A 96 -11.63 3.20 2.16
C ARG A 96 -10.57 4.11 2.78
N SER A 97 -10.83 4.68 3.97
CA SER A 97 -9.97 5.67 4.64
C SER A 97 -9.66 6.93 3.80
N GLU A 98 -10.56 7.29 2.88
CA GLU A 98 -10.48 8.54 2.13
C GLU A 98 -10.92 9.74 2.95
N ILE A 99 -11.74 9.49 3.99
CA ILE A 99 -12.14 10.43 5.03
C ILE A 99 -11.97 9.78 6.39
N ASP A 100 -11.73 10.60 7.41
CA ASP A 100 -11.46 10.17 8.80
C ASP A 100 -12.73 10.01 9.62
N GLY A 101 -13.84 10.62 9.18
CA GLY A 101 -15.13 10.53 9.85
C GLY A 101 -16.25 11.22 9.08
N ILE A 102 -17.48 10.97 9.53
CA ILE A 102 -18.68 11.61 9.03
C ILE A 102 -19.35 12.33 10.19
N LEU A 103 -19.66 13.60 10.01
CA LEU A 103 -20.49 14.38 10.94
C LEU A 103 -21.92 14.36 10.42
N GLU A 104 -22.77 13.60 11.06
CA GLU A 104 -24.19 13.56 10.75
C GLU A 104 -24.95 14.53 11.66
N LEU A 105 -25.66 15.47 11.06
CA LEU A 105 -26.56 16.40 11.72
C LEU A 105 -28.00 15.89 11.53
N PRO A 106 -28.63 15.32 12.57
CA PRO A 106 -29.99 14.81 12.49
C PRO A 106 -31.03 15.92 12.19
N GLU A 107 -32.27 15.53 11.84
CA GLU A 107 -33.35 16.47 11.49
C GLU A 107 -33.74 17.42 12.65
N ASP A 108 -33.46 17.05 13.88
CA ASP A 108 -33.73 17.85 15.07
C ASP A 108 -32.56 18.77 15.46
N PHE A 109 -31.42 18.69 14.81
CA PHE A 109 -30.27 19.53 15.11
C PHE A 109 -30.53 21.01 14.81
N GLY A 110 -30.31 21.84 15.83
CA GLY A 110 -30.53 23.29 15.76
C GLY A 110 -32.01 23.72 15.98
N LYS A 111 -32.92 22.78 16.31
CA LYS A 111 -34.29 23.17 16.72
C LYS A 111 -34.23 23.94 18.05
N ILE A 112 -35.00 25.02 18.11
CA ILE A 112 -35.05 25.88 19.30
C ILE A 112 -35.82 25.17 20.43
N LYS A 113 -35.11 24.93 21.53
CA LYS A 113 -35.70 24.44 22.77
C LYS A 113 -35.21 25.35 23.89
N ASN A 114 -36.14 25.84 24.74
CA ASN A 114 -35.81 26.82 25.77
C ASN A 114 -35.08 28.08 25.26
N HIS A 115 -35.48 28.61 24.10
CA HIS A 115 -34.91 29.76 23.41
C HIS A 115 -33.46 29.61 22.89
N VAL A 116 -32.93 28.39 22.88
CA VAL A 116 -31.59 28.09 22.35
C VAL A 116 -31.63 26.94 21.35
N PRO A 117 -30.72 26.93 20.36
CA PRO A 117 -30.55 25.77 19.49
C PRO A 117 -30.10 24.56 20.30
N ASN A 118 -30.73 23.41 20.04
CA ASN A 118 -30.44 22.15 20.69
C ASN A 118 -30.20 21.04 19.65
N GLY A 119 -29.51 19.99 20.04
CA GLY A 119 -29.33 18.83 19.16
C GLY A 119 -28.04 18.05 19.44
N THR A 120 -27.94 16.90 18.80
CA THR A 120 -26.77 16.01 18.92
C THR A 120 -26.07 15.88 17.57
N ILE A 121 -24.75 16.12 17.54
CA ILE A 121 -23.91 15.82 16.39
C ILE A 121 -23.45 14.38 16.53
N LYS A 122 -23.78 13.53 15.56
CA LYS A 122 -23.26 12.18 15.50
C LYS A 122 -21.94 12.17 14.75
N VAL A 123 -20.88 11.73 15.43
CA VAL A 123 -19.56 11.52 14.85
C VAL A 123 -19.46 10.05 14.48
N LEU A 124 -19.62 9.76 13.20
CA LEU A 124 -19.49 8.40 12.69
C LEU A 124 -18.05 8.16 12.31
N HIS A 125 -17.46 7.12 12.84
CA HIS A 125 -16.15 6.64 12.46
C HIS A 125 -16.21 5.17 12.08
N ALA A 126 -15.23 4.72 11.31
CA ALA A 126 -15.20 3.33 10.94
C ALA A 126 -14.69 2.45 12.10
N LYS A 127 -15.25 1.27 12.20
CA LYS A 127 -14.87 0.26 13.20
C LYS A 127 -13.39 -0.12 13.01
N GLY A 128 -12.60 -0.07 14.09
CA GLY A 128 -11.14 -0.25 14.03
C GLY A 128 -10.33 1.06 13.95
N SER A 129 -10.97 2.21 13.68
CA SER A 129 -10.38 3.56 13.77
C SER A 129 -10.85 4.31 15.03
N GLU A 130 -11.02 3.61 16.14
CA GLU A 130 -11.54 4.14 17.39
C GLU A 130 -10.71 5.31 17.92
N GLN A 131 -9.39 5.24 17.77
CA GLN A 131 -8.49 6.32 18.17
C GLN A 131 -8.72 7.60 17.35
N THR A 132 -8.91 7.48 16.02
CA THR A 132 -9.27 8.60 15.15
C THR A 132 -10.68 9.11 15.46
N GLY A 133 -11.64 8.21 15.65
CA GLY A 133 -13.01 8.56 16.04
C GLY A 133 -13.07 9.30 17.37
N ASN A 134 -12.35 8.85 18.39
CA ASN A 134 -12.26 9.50 19.69
C ASN A 134 -11.57 10.87 19.61
N ALA A 135 -10.50 10.99 18.83
CA ALA A 135 -9.81 12.25 18.62
C ALA A 135 -10.68 13.26 17.87
N LEU A 136 -11.38 12.84 16.81
CA LEU A 136 -12.35 13.68 16.08
C LEU A 136 -13.52 14.10 16.98
N SER A 137 -14.08 13.16 17.73
CA SER A 137 -15.14 13.44 18.71
C SER A 137 -14.67 14.46 19.76
N GLY A 138 -13.43 14.35 20.24
CA GLY A 138 -12.83 15.32 21.17
C GLY A 138 -12.78 16.73 20.58
N VAL A 139 -12.38 16.87 19.31
CA VAL A 139 -12.35 18.17 18.61
C VAL A 139 -13.78 18.72 18.44
N ILE A 140 -14.73 17.90 18.00
CA ILE A 140 -16.14 18.32 17.86
C ILE A 140 -16.72 18.72 19.20
N THR A 141 -16.44 17.96 20.28
CA THR A 141 -16.86 18.30 21.64
C THR A 141 -16.29 19.63 22.12
N GLN A 142 -15.05 19.94 21.79
CA GLN A 142 -14.48 21.27 22.08
C GLN A 142 -15.21 22.40 21.35
N ILE A 143 -15.54 22.17 20.07
CA ILE A 143 -16.30 23.15 19.26
C ILE A 143 -17.70 23.34 19.85
N THR A 144 -18.43 22.25 20.14
CA THR A 144 -19.77 22.32 20.74
C THR A 144 -19.76 22.96 22.13
N ASN A 145 -18.76 22.68 22.96
CA ASN A 145 -18.59 23.32 24.25
C ASN A 145 -18.32 24.81 24.15
N LYS A 146 -17.54 25.25 23.14
CA LYS A 146 -17.33 26.68 22.89
C LYS A 146 -18.62 27.39 22.51
N ILE A 147 -19.43 26.75 21.65
CA ILE A 147 -20.76 27.27 21.27
C ILE A 147 -21.71 27.27 22.48
N ASN A 148 -21.75 26.18 23.25
CA ASN A 148 -22.59 26.09 24.48
C ASN A 148 -22.25 27.18 25.49
N LYS A 149 -20.97 27.52 25.68
CA LYS A 149 -20.56 28.64 26.55
C LYS A 149 -21.06 29.98 26.03
N GLN A 150 -21.10 30.19 24.74
CA GLN A 150 -21.65 31.42 24.14
C GLN A 150 -23.16 31.52 24.30
N LEU A 151 -23.87 30.39 24.36
CA LEU A 151 -25.31 30.32 24.56
C LEU A 151 -25.74 30.54 26.03
N GLY A 152 -24.78 30.51 26.97
CA GLY A 152 -25.06 30.91 28.40
C GLY A 152 -25.99 30.02 29.17
N GLN A 153 -26.19 28.76 28.77
CA GLN A 153 -27.14 27.83 29.44
C GLN A 153 -26.42 26.91 30.44
N PRO A 154 -27.06 26.57 31.58
CA PRO A 154 -26.51 25.66 32.58
C PRO A 154 -26.39 24.21 32.10
N GLU A 155 -27.28 23.77 31.21
CA GLU A 155 -27.21 22.47 30.54
C GLU A 155 -26.68 22.65 29.10
N ALA A 156 -25.71 21.84 28.70
CA ALA A 156 -25.13 21.88 27.35
C ALA A 156 -26.16 21.47 26.29
N PRO A 157 -26.76 22.42 25.53
CA PRO A 157 -27.84 22.13 24.59
C PRO A 157 -27.33 21.35 23.36
N LEU A 158 -26.06 21.50 23.00
CA LEU A 158 -25.43 20.76 21.92
C LEU A 158 -24.60 19.63 22.51
N LYS A 159 -24.81 18.41 22.01
CA LYS A 159 -24.10 17.19 22.45
C LYS A 159 -23.39 16.55 21.28
N THR A 160 -22.39 15.74 21.59
CA THR A 160 -21.65 14.94 20.59
C THR A 160 -21.82 13.46 20.96
N GLU A 161 -22.21 12.65 20.02
CA GLU A 161 -22.32 11.20 20.14
C GLU A 161 -21.37 10.55 19.13
N THR A 162 -20.61 9.57 19.60
CA THR A 162 -19.65 8.85 18.74
C THR A 162 -20.20 7.48 18.40
N VAL A 163 -20.28 7.15 17.13
CA VAL A 163 -20.84 5.89 16.65
C VAL A 163 -19.86 5.22 15.68
N ALA A 164 -19.47 3.99 16.00
CA ALA A 164 -18.69 3.17 15.08
C ALA A 164 -19.61 2.56 14.01
N ILE A 165 -19.29 2.72 12.73
CA ILE A 165 -20.09 2.18 11.62
C ILE A 165 -19.26 1.30 10.70
N GLY A 166 -19.91 0.30 10.09
CA GLY A 166 -19.32 -0.60 9.10
C GLY A 166 -18.42 -1.68 9.68
N ASP A 167 -17.80 -2.42 8.81
CA ASP A 167 -16.71 -3.35 9.14
C ASP A 167 -15.43 -2.56 9.45
N GLN A 168 -14.42 -3.23 10.02
CA GLN A 168 -13.17 -2.58 10.44
C GLN A 168 -12.61 -1.68 9.34
N ALA A 169 -12.39 -0.39 9.64
CA ALA A 169 -11.75 0.52 8.72
C ALA A 169 -10.29 0.12 8.55
N LEU A 170 -9.86 0.23 7.33
CA LEU A 170 -8.46 0.16 6.98
C LEU A 170 -7.73 1.35 7.61
N LYS A 171 -6.78 1.09 8.50
CA LYS A 171 -5.86 2.14 8.94
C LYS A 171 -5.09 2.64 7.72
N ALA A 172 -4.82 3.93 7.64
CA ALA A 172 -4.00 4.49 6.55
C ALA A 172 -2.64 3.78 6.46
N PHE A 173 -2.10 3.33 7.59
CA PHE A 173 -0.91 2.49 7.65
C PHE A 173 -1.10 1.15 6.91
N ASP A 174 -2.23 0.45 7.10
CA ASP A 174 -2.47 -0.86 6.48
C ASP A 174 -2.48 -0.75 4.96
N TYR A 175 -3.02 0.35 4.43
CA TYR A 175 -2.99 0.67 3.00
C TYR A 175 -1.56 0.81 2.48
N VAL A 176 -0.73 1.60 3.16
CA VAL A 176 0.65 1.86 2.75
C VAL A 176 1.55 0.65 2.96
N PHE A 177 1.32 -0.10 4.03
CA PHE A 177 2.10 -1.30 4.33
C PHE A 177 2.04 -2.34 3.22
N THR A 178 0.84 -2.59 2.67
CA THR A 178 0.69 -3.51 1.53
C THR A 178 1.49 -3.05 0.30
N GLY A 179 1.51 -1.74 0.03
CA GLY A 179 2.36 -1.16 -1.02
C GLY A 179 3.86 -1.35 -0.74
N LEU A 180 4.29 -1.17 0.53
CA LEU A 180 5.68 -1.36 0.93
C LEU A 180 6.16 -2.80 0.78
N LEU A 181 5.29 -3.81 0.90
CA LEU A 181 5.62 -5.19 0.54
C LEU A 181 5.96 -5.32 -0.95
N GLY A 182 5.15 -4.68 -1.80
CA GLY A 182 5.46 -4.59 -3.24
C GLY A 182 6.78 -3.86 -3.52
N PHE A 183 7.05 -2.77 -2.81
CA PHE A 183 8.33 -2.06 -2.89
C PHE A 183 9.52 -2.94 -2.50
N ALA A 184 9.40 -3.75 -1.44
CA ALA A 184 10.44 -4.69 -1.05
C ALA A 184 10.74 -5.72 -2.15
N LEU A 185 9.72 -6.24 -2.85
CA LEU A 185 9.92 -7.10 -4.01
C LEU A 185 10.64 -6.39 -5.16
N MET A 186 10.29 -5.11 -5.44
CA MET A 186 10.95 -4.34 -6.49
C MET A 186 12.42 -4.09 -6.17
N THR A 187 12.76 -3.70 -4.95
CA THR A 187 14.15 -3.40 -4.57
C THR A 187 15.06 -4.59 -4.78
N MET A 188 14.59 -5.78 -4.41
CA MET A 188 15.38 -6.99 -4.57
C MET A 188 15.38 -7.53 -6.00
N ASN A 189 14.20 -7.70 -6.58
CA ASN A 189 14.06 -8.45 -7.83
C ASN A 189 14.29 -7.58 -9.08
N VAL A 190 13.82 -6.33 -9.06
CA VAL A 190 13.96 -5.44 -10.21
C VAL A 190 15.29 -4.69 -10.15
N PHE A 191 15.57 -3.95 -9.09
CA PHE A 191 16.79 -3.16 -9.00
C PHE A 191 18.05 -4.01 -8.88
N ARG A 192 18.07 -4.97 -7.96
CA ARG A 192 19.29 -5.76 -7.69
C ARG A 192 19.60 -6.75 -8.80
N LEU A 193 18.61 -7.54 -9.24
CA LEU A 193 18.84 -8.56 -10.28
C LEU A 193 19.22 -7.93 -11.62
N SER A 194 18.61 -6.80 -12.00
CA SER A 194 18.94 -6.13 -13.26
C SER A 194 20.39 -5.69 -13.35
N GLN A 195 20.99 -5.29 -12.24
CA GLN A 195 22.38 -4.86 -12.16
C GLN A 195 23.35 -6.05 -12.01
N GLN A 196 22.96 -7.09 -11.26
CA GLN A 196 23.81 -8.25 -11.00
C GLN A 196 24.14 -9.03 -12.28
N ILE A 197 23.20 -9.18 -13.21
CA ILE A 197 23.43 -9.93 -14.45
C ILE A 197 24.56 -9.33 -15.29
N PRO A 198 24.54 -8.04 -15.67
CA PRO A 198 25.62 -7.44 -16.44
C PRO A 198 26.93 -7.36 -15.64
N ALA A 199 26.89 -7.15 -14.33
CA ALA A 199 28.06 -7.21 -13.46
C ALA A 199 28.79 -8.57 -13.56
N GLU A 200 28.04 -9.67 -13.50
CA GLU A 200 28.62 -11.01 -13.67
C GLU A 200 29.14 -11.28 -15.07
N LYS A 201 28.51 -10.68 -16.11
CA LYS A 201 29.04 -10.72 -17.49
C LYS A 201 30.41 -10.04 -17.57
N GLN A 202 30.55 -8.84 -17.04
CA GLN A 202 31.79 -8.07 -17.06
C GLN A 202 32.91 -8.77 -16.29
N LYS A 203 32.59 -9.41 -15.13
CA LYS A 203 33.57 -10.23 -14.38
C LYS A 203 33.96 -11.55 -15.04
N GLY A 204 33.37 -11.85 -16.21
CA GLY A 204 33.66 -13.09 -16.93
C GLY A 204 33.11 -14.36 -16.29
N SER A 205 32.24 -14.23 -15.28
CA SER A 205 31.64 -15.38 -14.58
C SER A 205 30.90 -16.31 -15.53
N TYR A 206 30.18 -15.76 -16.49
CA TYR A 206 29.44 -16.54 -17.48
C TYR A 206 30.34 -17.28 -18.48
N ARG A 207 31.53 -16.76 -18.81
CA ARG A 207 32.51 -17.46 -19.65
C ARG A 207 32.97 -18.75 -18.95
N ARG A 208 33.20 -18.70 -17.63
CA ARG A 208 33.55 -19.88 -16.84
C ARG A 208 32.41 -20.89 -16.73
N LEU A 209 31.18 -20.42 -16.58
CA LEU A 209 29.99 -21.28 -16.56
C LEU A 209 29.74 -21.98 -17.91
N ARG A 210 30.05 -21.32 -19.03
CA ARG A 210 29.96 -21.95 -20.36
C ARG A 210 31.01 -23.05 -20.59
N ALA A 211 32.18 -22.94 -19.98
CA ALA A 211 33.20 -24.00 -20.02
C ALA A 211 32.78 -25.28 -19.26
N ALA A 212 31.81 -25.15 -18.33
CA ALA A 212 31.16 -26.27 -17.66
C ALA A 212 29.85 -26.65 -18.44
N PRO A 213 29.32 -27.86 -18.24
CA PRO A 213 28.05 -28.28 -18.85
C PRO A 213 26.85 -27.60 -18.20
N PHE A 214 26.82 -26.26 -18.25
CA PHE A 214 25.80 -25.41 -17.63
C PHE A 214 25.06 -24.63 -18.71
N THR A 215 23.73 -24.78 -18.73
CA THR A 215 22.89 -24.17 -19.76
C THR A 215 22.32 -22.79 -19.34
N LYS A 216 21.92 -21.99 -20.32
CA LYS A 216 21.19 -20.72 -20.10
C LYS A 216 19.94 -20.94 -19.22
N GLY A 217 19.18 -22.02 -19.45
CA GLY A 217 18.00 -22.34 -18.65
C GLY A 217 18.33 -22.61 -17.19
N GLN A 218 19.43 -23.34 -16.92
CA GLN A 218 19.90 -23.57 -15.55
C GLN A 218 20.27 -22.28 -14.84
N LEU A 219 20.90 -21.33 -15.56
CA LEU A 219 21.26 -20.04 -14.99
C LEU A 219 20.01 -19.24 -14.59
N ILE A 220 19.07 -19.08 -15.52
CA ILE A 220 17.82 -18.35 -15.27
C ILE A 220 17.06 -18.98 -14.10
N PHE A 221 16.96 -20.30 -14.09
CA PHE A 221 16.26 -21.02 -13.03
C PHE A 221 16.96 -20.90 -11.66
N SER A 222 18.29 -20.94 -11.63
CA SER A 222 19.08 -20.72 -10.41
C SER A 222 18.89 -19.33 -9.84
N TYR A 223 18.90 -18.28 -10.70
CA TYR A 223 18.58 -16.94 -10.25
C TYR A 223 17.14 -16.84 -9.75
N SER A 224 16.19 -17.43 -10.46
CA SER A 224 14.78 -17.38 -10.04
C SER A 224 14.57 -18.01 -8.66
N ILE A 225 15.17 -19.17 -8.41
CA ILE A 225 15.07 -19.81 -7.07
C ILE A 225 15.76 -18.95 -6.00
N TYR A 226 16.99 -18.51 -6.26
CA TYR A 226 17.75 -17.69 -5.31
C TYR A 226 16.98 -16.42 -4.93
N TYR A 227 16.53 -15.65 -5.93
CA TYR A 227 15.80 -14.42 -5.68
C TYR A 227 14.43 -14.66 -5.05
N ALA A 228 13.76 -15.77 -5.38
CA ALA A 228 12.51 -16.14 -4.72
C ALA A 228 12.71 -16.42 -3.22
N LEU A 229 13.75 -17.18 -2.85
CA LEU A 229 14.05 -17.45 -1.45
C LEU A 229 14.38 -16.17 -0.66
N VAL A 230 15.21 -15.30 -1.24
CA VAL A 230 15.59 -14.05 -0.57
C VAL A 230 14.39 -13.09 -0.48
N SER A 231 13.53 -13.05 -1.50
CA SER A 231 12.31 -12.24 -1.49
C SER A 231 11.31 -12.72 -0.45
N LEU A 232 11.12 -14.03 -0.31
CA LEU A 232 10.27 -14.60 0.75
C LEU A 232 10.80 -14.23 2.14
N LEU A 233 12.12 -14.30 2.33
CA LEU A 233 12.75 -13.89 3.59
C LEU A 233 12.56 -12.39 3.86
N SER A 234 12.72 -11.55 2.83
CA SER A 234 12.50 -10.10 2.94
C SER A 234 11.05 -9.78 3.31
N LEU A 235 10.08 -10.40 2.64
CA LEU A 235 8.65 -10.24 2.97
C LEU A 235 8.35 -10.70 4.39
N LEU A 236 8.92 -11.83 4.83
CA LEU A 236 8.74 -12.31 6.20
C LEU A 236 9.25 -11.30 7.23
N VAL A 237 10.44 -10.73 7.02
CA VAL A 237 11.00 -9.68 7.89
C VAL A 237 10.09 -8.46 7.92
N MET A 238 9.58 -8.02 6.76
CA MET A 238 8.63 -6.90 6.67
C MET A 238 7.32 -7.19 7.39
N LEU A 239 6.77 -8.40 7.24
CA LEU A 239 5.54 -8.82 7.93
C LEU A 239 5.73 -8.85 9.45
N ILE A 240 6.85 -9.40 9.93
CA ILE A 240 7.18 -9.41 11.37
C ILE A 240 7.30 -7.96 11.88
N ALA A 241 8.04 -7.11 11.20
CA ALA A 241 8.20 -5.71 11.61
C ALA A 241 6.85 -4.94 11.59
N GLY A 242 6.05 -5.13 10.54
CA GLY A 242 4.73 -4.51 10.43
C GLY A 242 3.78 -4.93 11.55
N SER A 243 3.74 -6.24 11.87
CA SER A 243 2.85 -6.76 12.92
C SER A 243 3.32 -6.43 14.33
N THR A 244 4.62 -6.48 14.61
CA THR A 244 5.15 -6.26 15.98
C THR A 244 5.30 -4.78 16.33
N ILE A 245 5.72 -3.94 15.38
CA ILE A 245 6.04 -2.52 15.68
C ILE A 245 4.84 -1.62 15.38
N PHE A 246 4.16 -1.85 14.26
CA PHE A 246 3.05 -1.00 13.81
C PHE A 246 1.66 -1.62 14.04
N HIS A 247 1.60 -2.79 14.69
CA HIS A 247 0.36 -3.50 15.01
C HIS A 247 -0.53 -3.72 13.77
N PHE A 248 0.11 -4.04 12.64
CA PHE A 248 -0.60 -4.44 11.43
C PHE A 248 -1.38 -5.72 11.70
N ASN A 249 -2.67 -5.70 11.38
CA ASN A 249 -3.54 -6.87 11.48
C ASN A 249 -3.95 -7.32 10.08
N MET A 250 -3.62 -8.55 9.75
CA MET A 250 -4.08 -9.17 8.52
C MET A 250 -5.54 -9.61 8.68
N HIS A 251 -6.42 -9.08 7.83
CA HIS A 251 -7.85 -9.42 7.86
C HIS A 251 -8.20 -10.61 6.97
N GLY A 252 -7.40 -10.89 5.97
CA GLY A 252 -7.64 -11.94 4.98
C GLY A 252 -6.90 -13.25 5.26
N SER A 253 -7.01 -14.18 4.33
CA SER A 253 -6.43 -15.51 4.43
C SER A 253 -4.92 -15.52 4.18
N TRP A 254 -4.13 -16.00 5.13
CA TRP A 254 -2.68 -16.23 4.99
C TRP A 254 -2.36 -17.19 3.85
N LEU A 255 -3.20 -18.21 3.62
CA LEU A 255 -3.02 -19.16 2.53
C LEU A 255 -3.18 -18.49 1.17
N LEU A 256 -4.20 -17.65 1.02
CA LEU A 256 -4.43 -16.88 -0.22
C LEU A 256 -3.30 -15.89 -0.46
N PHE A 257 -2.82 -15.21 0.59
CA PHE A 257 -1.66 -14.32 0.52
C PHE A 257 -0.40 -15.07 0.06
N ALA A 258 -0.09 -16.23 0.66
CA ALA A 258 1.05 -17.04 0.25
C ALA A 258 0.92 -17.52 -1.22
N PHE A 259 -0.27 -17.97 -1.63
CA PHE A 259 -0.55 -18.37 -3.00
C PHE A 259 -0.35 -17.22 -4.00
N PHE A 260 -0.81 -16.02 -3.68
CA PHE A 260 -0.66 -14.83 -4.54
C PHE A 260 0.76 -14.29 -4.54
N THR A 261 1.49 -14.42 -3.43
CA THR A 261 2.87 -13.94 -3.29
C THR A 261 3.84 -14.66 -4.23
N VAL A 262 3.68 -15.97 -4.43
CA VAL A 262 4.58 -16.75 -5.28
C VAL A 262 4.63 -16.22 -6.72
N PRO A 263 3.52 -16.12 -7.47
CA PRO A 263 3.57 -15.56 -8.82
C PRO A 263 3.96 -14.08 -8.85
N SER A 264 3.67 -13.31 -7.81
CA SER A 264 4.12 -11.92 -7.67
C SER A 264 5.64 -11.79 -7.60
N ILE A 265 6.30 -12.67 -6.83
CA ILE A 265 7.75 -12.76 -6.78
C ILE A 265 8.31 -13.11 -8.17
N PHE A 266 7.77 -14.13 -8.83
CA PHE A 266 8.24 -14.51 -10.15
C PHE A 266 8.04 -13.41 -11.20
N LEU A 267 6.95 -12.65 -11.15
CA LEU A 267 6.73 -11.52 -12.03
C LEU A 267 7.83 -10.45 -11.85
N THR A 268 8.12 -10.05 -10.62
CA THR A 268 9.18 -9.06 -10.34
C THR A 268 10.58 -9.57 -10.71
N ILE A 269 10.88 -10.85 -10.51
CA ILE A 269 12.10 -11.52 -10.99
C ILE A 269 12.16 -11.45 -12.52
N GLY A 270 11.06 -11.75 -13.21
CA GLY A 270 10.99 -11.68 -14.67
C GLY A 270 11.35 -10.29 -15.22
N ILE A 271 10.89 -9.22 -14.58
CA ILE A 271 11.25 -7.84 -14.94
C ILE A 271 12.75 -7.60 -14.76
N GLY A 272 13.32 -8.02 -13.64
CA GLY A 272 14.77 -7.91 -13.39
C GLY A 272 15.61 -8.72 -14.38
N LEU A 273 15.18 -9.93 -14.73
CA LEU A 273 15.80 -10.78 -15.77
C LEU A 273 15.73 -10.13 -17.14
N LEU A 274 14.60 -9.50 -17.48
CA LEU A 274 14.43 -8.81 -18.76
C LEU A 274 15.41 -7.64 -18.89
N ILE A 275 15.44 -6.75 -17.91
CA ILE A 275 16.32 -5.58 -17.90
C ILE A 275 17.79 -6.01 -17.89
N GLY A 276 18.18 -6.86 -16.93
CA GLY A 276 19.56 -7.30 -16.76
C GLY A 276 20.04 -8.20 -17.92
N GLY A 277 19.15 -9.04 -18.44
CA GLY A 277 19.46 -9.92 -19.56
C GLY A 277 19.71 -9.17 -20.87
N TRP A 278 18.99 -8.06 -21.08
CA TRP A 278 19.11 -7.22 -22.26
C TRP A 278 20.31 -6.27 -22.19
N SER A 279 20.66 -5.81 -21.00
CA SER A 279 21.73 -4.84 -20.76
C SER A 279 23.11 -5.39 -21.09
N LYS A 280 23.97 -4.54 -21.65
CA LYS A 280 25.36 -4.85 -22.00
C LYS A 280 26.30 -4.66 -20.79
N ASN A 281 26.07 -3.65 -20.00
CA ASN A 281 26.88 -3.27 -18.83
C ASN A 281 25.99 -2.80 -17.66
N GLU A 282 26.62 -2.56 -16.49
CA GLU A 282 25.92 -2.13 -15.27
C GLU A 282 25.26 -0.76 -15.42
N ASP A 283 25.92 0.19 -16.10
CA ASP A 283 25.41 1.55 -16.29
C ASP A 283 24.11 1.55 -17.12
N GLN A 284 24.12 0.79 -18.22
CA GLN A 284 22.91 0.62 -19.03
C GLN A 284 21.78 -0.05 -18.26
N ALA A 285 22.10 -1.07 -17.46
CA ALA A 285 21.10 -1.74 -16.63
C ALA A 285 20.50 -0.80 -15.58
N SER A 286 21.34 0.00 -14.94
CA SER A 286 20.93 1.00 -13.96
C SER A 286 20.01 2.05 -14.56
N LEU A 287 20.39 2.59 -15.73
CA LEU A 287 19.57 3.59 -16.43
C LEU A 287 18.20 3.02 -16.82
N LEU A 288 18.16 1.85 -17.45
CA LEU A 288 16.91 1.20 -17.86
C LEU A 288 16.05 0.82 -16.65
N CYS A 289 16.70 0.32 -15.60
CA CYS A 289 15.99 -0.01 -14.35
C CYS A 289 15.33 1.23 -13.78
N ASN A 290 16.01 2.35 -13.68
CA ASN A 290 15.46 3.58 -13.17
C ASN A 290 14.28 4.10 -14.02
N ILE A 291 14.43 4.10 -15.34
CA ILE A 291 13.37 4.54 -16.27
C ILE A 291 12.11 3.68 -16.16
N ILE A 292 12.26 2.38 -15.90
CA ILE A 292 11.12 1.45 -15.80
C ILE A 292 10.58 1.38 -14.36
N ALA A 293 11.48 1.19 -13.38
CA ALA A 293 11.07 0.90 -12.01
C ALA A 293 10.50 2.13 -11.28
N PHE A 294 11.03 3.35 -11.50
CA PHE A 294 10.49 4.54 -10.85
C PHE A 294 9.03 4.83 -11.23
N PRO A 295 8.66 4.91 -12.53
CA PRO A 295 7.26 5.05 -12.88
C PRO A 295 6.38 3.91 -12.35
N MET A 296 6.86 2.66 -12.42
CA MET A 296 6.12 1.52 -11.85
C MET A 296 5.87 1.70 -10.36
N MET A 297 6.86 2.15 -9.60
CA MET A 297 6.79 2.32 -8.16
C MET A 297 5.77 3.40 -7.76
N PHE A 298 5.77 4.54 -8.45
CA PHE A 298 4.87 5.66 -8.11
C PHE A 298 3.46 5.47 -8.65
N LEU A 299 3.31 4.88 -9.84
CA LEU A 299 2.00 4.75 -10.49
C LEU A 299 1.26 3.44 -10.13
N SER A 300 1.91 2.46 -9.51
CA SER A 300 1.25 1.19 -9.13
C SER A 300 0.42 1.24 -7.85
N GLY A 301 0.34 2.39 -7.18
CA GLY A 301 -0.33 2.48 -5.88
C GLY A 301 0.52 2.05 -4.68
N THR A 302 1.83 1.90 -4.87
CA THR A 302 2.78 1.50 -3.80
C THR A 302 2.85 2.52 -2.67
N PHE A 303 2.98 3.80 -2.99
CA PHE A 303 3.09 4.88 -2.00
C PHE A 303 1.84 5.74 -1.90
N PHE A 304 1.16 5.95 -3.01
CA PHE A 304 -0.02 6.81 -3.09
C PHE A 304 -1.21 6.03 -3.61
N PRO A 305 -2.38 6.21 -3.03
CA PRO A 305 -3.61 5.59 -3.51
C PRO A 305 -3.92 5.94 -4.97
N THR A 306 -4.19 4.94 -5.80
CA THR A 306 -4.48 5.13 -7.23
C THR A 306 -5.78 5.89 -7.48
N TYR A 307 -6.71 5.92 -6.51
CA TYR A 307 -7.95 6.69 -6.61
C TYR A 307 -7.71 8.22 -6.54
N LEU A 308 -6.56 8.67 -5.98
CA LEU A 308 -6.16 10.08 -5.99
C LEU A 308 -5.61 10.55 -7.34
N PHE A 309 -5.36 9.64 -8.27
CA PHE A 309 -4.80 9.98 -9.57
C PHE A 309 -5.87 10.59 -10.48
N PRO A 310 -5.50 11.56 -11.34
CA PRO A 310 -6.34 11.98 -12.45
C PRO A 310 -6.72 10.80 -13.37
N ASP A 311 -7.85 10.87 -14.04
CA ASP A 311 -8.39 9.74 -14.81
C ASP A 311 -7.45 9.25 -15.93
N PHE A 312 -6.67 10.14 -16.53
CA PHE A 312 -5.67 9.73 -17.52
C PHE A 312 -4.58 8.85 -16.92
N LEU A 313 -4.14 9.13 -15.67
CA LEU A 313 -3.16 8.29 -14.96
C LEU A 313 -3.76 6.95 -14.53
N LYS A 314 -5.03 6.94 -14.07
CA LYS A 314 -5.74 5.68 -13.73
C LYS A 314 -5.76 4.69 -14.88
N ASN A 315 -5.90 5.20 -16.12
CA ASN A 315 -5.85 4.32 -17.30
C ASN A 315 -4.46 3.76 -17.57
N ILE A 316 -3.41 4.52 -17.28
CA ILE A 316 -2.01 4.08 -17.43
C ILE A 316 -1.66 3.02 -16.39
N THR A 317 -2.15 3.14 -15.14
CA THR A 317 -1.85 2.18 -14.06
C THR A 317 -2.23 0.75 -14.41
N LYS A 318 -3.26 0.55 -15.22
CA LYS A 318 -3.73 -0.79 -15.67
C LYS A 318 -2.67 -1.55 -16.48
N PHE A 319 -1.75 -0.82 -17.15
CA PHE A 319 -0.67 -1.42 -17.95
C PHE A 319 0.62 -1.60 -17.18
N ILE A 320 0.65 -1.26 -15.90
CA ILE A 320 1.81 -1.38 -15.05
C ILE A 320 1.82 -2.75 -14.39
N PRO A 321 2.85 -3.59 -14.63
CA PRO A 321 2.90 -4.95 -14.08
C PRO A 321 2.89 -5.01 -12.54
N MET A 322 3.29 -3.94 -11.88
CA MET A 322 3.32 -3.85 -10.41
C MET A 322 1.93 -3.59 -9.81
N THR A 323 1.03 -2.95 -10.55
CA THR A 323 -0.32 -2.62 -10.08
C THR A 323 -1.12 -3.84 -9.59
N PRO A 324 -1.25 -4.94 -10.37
CA PRO A 324 -1.99 -6.10 -9.88
C PRO A 324 -1.36 -6.75 -8.65
N ILE A 325 -0.04 -6.61 -8.43
CA ILE A 325 0.64 -7.13 -7.23
C ILE A 325 0.20 -6.32 -6.01
N VAL A 326 0.31 -4.98 -6.08
CA VAL A 326 -0.01 -4.09 -4.96
C VAL A 326 -1.49 -4.15 -4.63
N ASP A 327 -2.37 -4.11 -5.64
CA ASP A 327 -3.81 -4.19 -5.46
C ASP A 327 -4.23 -5.56 -4.91
N GLY A 328 -3.64 -6.65 -5.42
CA GLY A 328 -3.90 -7.99 -4.91
C GLY A 328 -3.47 -8.18 -3.45
N PHE A 329 -2.28 -7.69 -3.07
CA PHE A 329 -1.85 -7.69 -1.66
C PHE A 329 -2.84 -6.90 -0.79
N ARG A 330 -3.26 -5.73 -1.26
CA ARG A 330 -4.22 -4.89 -0.52
C ARG A 330 -5.55 -5.59 -0.35
N MET A 331 -6.18 -6.06 -1.41
CA MET A 331 -7.45 -6.75 -1.35
C MET A 331 -7.42 -7.97 -0.43
N ILE A 332 -6.34 -8.77 -0.49
CA ILE A 332 -6.18 -9.95 0.37
C ILE A 332 -5.95 -9.56 1.82
N MET A 333 -5.01 -8.66 2.08
CA MET A 333 -4.54 -8.39 3.43
C MET A 333 -5.47 -7.49 4.23
N THR A 334 -6.14 -6.55 3.55
CA THR A 334 -6.92 -5.49 4.22
C THR A 334 -8.42 -5.59 3.97
N GLU A 335 -8.87 -6.11 2.82
CA GLU A 335 -10.29 -6.16 2.46
C GLU A 335 -10.90 -7.56 2.66
N ASN A 336 -10.15 -8.53 3.18
CA ASN A 336 -10.57 -9.93 3.35
C ASN A 336 -11.13 -10.54 2.05
N ALA A 337 -10.54 -10.16 0.91
CA ALA A 337 -11.00 -10.62 -0.39
C ALA A 337 -10.80 -12.14 -0.57
N THR A 338 -11.75 -12.75 -1.24
CA THR A 338 -11.70 -14.17 -1.63
C THR A 338 -10.94 -14.34 -2.95
N LEU A 339 -10.68 -15.61 -3.35
CA LEU A 339 -10.06 -15.92 -4.63
C LEU A 339 -10.87 -15.38 -5.83
N PHE A 340 -12.18 -15.33 -5.71
CA PHE A 340 -13.06 -14.79 -6.76
C PHE A 340 -12.93 -13.27 -6.91
N ASP A 341 -12.77 -12.56 -5.81
CA ASP A 341 -12.66 -11.10 -5.81
C ASP A 341 -11.35 -10.64 -6.47
N ILE A 342 -10.26 -11.38 -6.27
CA ILE A 342 -8.94 -11.07 -6.84
C ILE A 342 -8.69 -11.67 -8.23
N LYS A 343 -9.71 -12.29 -8.87
CA LYS A 343 -9.55 -12.93 -10.19
C LYS A 343 -8.97 -12.01 -11.25
N GLY A 344 -9.37 -10.73 -11.24
CA GLY A 344 -8.86 -9.74 -12.19
C GLY A 344 -7.36 -9.51 -12.01
N GLN A 345 -6.90 -9.36 -10.77
CA GLN A 345 -5.50 -9.18 -10.41
C GLN A 345 -4.67 -10.44 -10.75
N LEU A 346 -5.24 -11.63 -10.51
CA LEU A 346 -4.59 -12.89 -10.89
C LEU A 346 -4.42 -13.02 -12.41
N ILE A 347 -5.46 -12.74 -13.18
CA ILE A 347 -5.39 -12.80 -14.65
C ILE A 347 -4.35 -11.80 -15.17
N ALA A 348 -4.37 -10.55 -14.70
CA ALA A 348 -3.39 -9.55 -15.08
C ALA A 348 -1.97 -9.97 -14.71
N LEU A 349 -1.76 -10.48 -13.48
CA LEU A 349 -0.48 -10.94 -12.97
C LEU A 349 0.08 -12.07 -13.84
N PHE A 350 -0.70 -13.11 -14.15
CA PHE A 350 -0.26 -14.22 -14.99
C PHE A 350 -0.02 -13.79 -16.44
N THR A 351 -0.84 -12.87 -16.97
CA THR A 351 -0.64 -12.31 -18.32
C THR A 351 0.70 -11.58 -18.41
N PHE A 352 1.01 -10.68 -17.47
CA PHE A 352 2.29 -10.01 -17.41
C PHE A 352 3.45 -10.99 -17.18
N LEU A 353 3.29 -11.95 -16.28
CA LEU A 353 4.31 -12.95 -16.00
C LEU A 353 4.69 -13.70 -17.25
N ILE A 354 3.72 -14.26 -17.98
CA ILE A 354 3.97 -15.02 -19.22
C ILE A 354 4.64 -14.11 -20.26
N ALA A 355 4.08 -12.93 -20.51
CA ALA A 355 4.61 -11.98 -21.49
C ALA A 355 6.07 -11.60 -21.20
N ILE A 356 6.36 -11.23 -19.94
CA ILE A 356 7.70 -10.80 -19.51
C ILE A 356 8.70 -11.93 -19.60
N TYR A 357 8.36 -13.16 -19.16
CA TYR A 357 9.27 -14.30 -19.26
C TYR A 357 9.53 -14.71 -20.70
N VAL A 358 8.52 -14.68 -21.58
CA VAL A 358 8.72 -14.95 -23.01
C VAL A 358 9.71 -13.96 -23.63
N ILE A 359 9.55 -12.66 -23.33
CA ILE A 359 10.45 -11.62 -23.82
C ILE A 359 11.84 -11.77 -23.18
N ALA A 360 11.91 -11.98 -21.88
CA ALA A 360 13.18 -12.13 -21.15
C ALA A 360 14.02 -13.30 -21.68
N ILE A 361 13.41 -14.47 -21.89
CA ILE A 361 14.12 -15.65 -22.41
C ILE A 361 14.64 -15.40 -23.83
N LYS A 362 13.85 -14.72 -24.69
CA LYS A 362 14.26 -14.41 -26.07
C LYS A 362 15.39 -13.36 -26.12
N THR A 363 15.31 -12.34 -25.27
CA THR A 363 16.25 -11.20 -25.28
C THR A 363 17.50 -11.43 -24.42
N PHE A 364 17.48 -12.45 -23.55
CA PHE A 364 18.59 -12.73 -22.64
C PHE A 364 19.88 -13.03 -23.38
N ARG A 365 20.85 -12.14 -23.27
CA ARG A 365 22.18 -12.28 -23.85
C ARG A 365 23.09 -13.03 -22.87
N TRP A 366 23.41 -14.23 -23.28
CA TRP A 366 24.28 -15.16 -22.49
C TRP A 366 25.76 -14.91 -22.75
#